data_d3729e8b796495171e0847fee61e64a5
#
_entry.id   d3729e8b796495171e0847fee61e64a5
#
_cell.length_a   1.000
_cell.length_b   1.000
_cell.length_c   1.000
_cell.angle_alpha   90.00
_cell.angle_beta   90.00
_cell.angle_gamma   90.00
#
_symmetry.space_group_name_H-M   'P 1'
#
loop_
_entity.id
_entity.type
_entity.pdbx_description
1 polymer ?
#
loop_
_entity_poly.entity_id
_entity_poly.type
_entity_poly.pdbx_seq_one_letter_code
_entity_poly.pdbx_strand_id
1 'polypeptide(L)'
;MAFKVVQICGGLGNQMFQYAFAKSLQKHLNTPVLLDITSFDWSNRKMQLELFPIDLPYASAKEIAIAKMQHLPKLVRDALKCMGLDRVSQEIVFEYEPKLLKPSRLTYFFGYFQDPRYFDAISPLIKQTFTLPPPPENNKKKEEEYHRKLSLILAAKNSVFVHIRRGDYVGIGCQLGIDYQKKALEYMAKRVPNMELFVFCEDLKFTQSLDLGYPFIDMTTRDKEEEAYWDMLLMQSCQHGIIANSTYSWWAAYLIKNPEKIIIGPKHWLFGHENILCKEWVKIESHFEVKSKKYNA
;
A
#
# COMPACT_ATOMS: atom_id res chain seq x y z
N MET A 1 -9.01 -21.00 21.69
CA MET A 1 -7.69 -20.36 21.78
C MET A 1 -7.92 -18.87 21.85
N ALA A 2 -7.24 -18.18 22.74
CA ALA A 2 -7.58 -16.82 23.10
C ALA A 2 -6.92 -15.75 22.20
N PHE A 3 -6.25 -16.09 21.11
CA PHE A 3 -5.60 -15.09 20.23
C PHE A 3 -5.59 -15.51 18.76
N LYS A 4 -5.34 -14.54 17.87
CA LYS A 4 -5.14 -14.71 16.44
C LYS A 4 -3.78 -14.16 16.03
N VAL A 5 -3.25 -14.62 14.91
CA VAL A 5 -1.96 -14.16 14.37
C VAL A 5 -2.14 -13.73 12.93
N VAL A 6 -1.63 -12.56 12.57
CA VAL A 6 -1.61 -12.04 11.19
C VAL A 6 -0.15 -11.90 10.76
N GLN A 7 0.20 -12.48 9.62
CA GLN A 7 1.54 -12.32 9.07
C GLN A 7 1.70 -10.93 8.44
N ILE A 8 2.85 -10.31 8.70
CA ILE A 8 3.26 -9.04 8.09
C ILE A 8 4.42 -9.34 7.13
N CYS A 9 4.31 -8.87 5.88
CA CYS A 9 5.32 -9.08 4.86
C CYS A 9 5.25 -8.02 3.75
N GLY A 10 6.27 -7.99 2.88
CA GLY A 10 6.32 -7.09 1.74
C GLY A 10 6.73 -5.66 2.09
N GLY A 11 6.51 -4.70 1.18
CA GLY A 11 6.82 -3.29 1.38
C GLY A 11 5.82 -2.57 2.29
N LEU A 12 6.15 -1.32 2.68
CA LEU A 12 5.39 -0.52 3.65
C LEU A 12 3.88 -0.51 3.39
N GLY A 13 3.45 -0.26 2.15
CA GLY A 13 2.01 -0.21 1.84
C GLY A 13 1.29 -1.55 2.07
N ASN A 14 1.96 -2.68 1.84
CA ASN A 14 1.40 -4.01 2.14
C ASN A 14 1.32 -4.22 3.66
N GLN A 15 2.37 -3.87 4.38
CA GLN A 15 2.41 -3.94 5.84
C GLN A 15 1.28 -3.12 6.48
N MET A 16 0.99 -1.93 5.94
CA MET A 16 -0.11 -1.07 6.40
C MET A 16 -1.49 -1.74 6.19
N PHE A 17 -1.73 -2.38 5.05
CA PHE A 17 -2.97 -3.13 4.82
C PHE A 17 -3.13 -4.31 5.78
N GLN A 18 -2.08 -5.08 5.97
CA GLN A 18 -2.06 -6.22 6.89
C GLN A 18 -2.30 -5.79 8.34
N TYR A 19 -1.68 -4.68 8.77
CA TYR A 19 -1.93 -4.12 10.09
C TYR A 19 -3.38 -3.62 10.23
N ALA A 20 -3.90 -2.90 9.24
CA ALA A 20 -5.28 -2.40 9.25
C ALA A 20 -6.29 -3.55 9.35
N PHE A 21 -6.08 -4.65 8.61
CA PHE A 21 -6.85 -5.88 8.75
C PHE A 21 -6.72 -6.48 10.15
N ALA A 22 -5.50 -6.63 10.67
CA ALA A 22 -5.25 -7.19 12.01
C ALA A 22 -5.94 -6.36 13.10
N LYS A 23 -5.89 -5.04 13.00
CA LYS A 23 -6.54 -4.12 13.93
C LYS A 23 -8.07 -4.21 13.84
N SER A 24 -8.60 -4.32 12.64
CA SER A 24 -10.03 -4.55 12.41
C SER A 24 -10.48 -5.89 12.97
N LEU A 25 -9.71 -6.94 12.75
CA LEU A 25 -9.96 -8.28 13.30
C LEU A 25 -10.01 -8.24 14.84
N GLN A 26 -9.06 -7.55 15.48
CA GLN A 26 -9.04 -7.34 16.93
C GLN A 26 -10.33 -6.67 17.41
N LYS A 27 -10.75 -5.60 16.75
CA LYS A 27 -11.94 -4.82 17.13
C LYS A 27 -13.25 -5.60 16.93
N HIS A 28 -13.40 -6.27 15.79
CA HIS A 28 -14.62 -7.04 15.48
C HIS A 28 -14.80 -8.26 16.38
N LEU A 29 -13.73 -8.95 16.71
CA LEU A 29 -13.80 -10.20 17.47
C LEU A 29 -13.58 -10.01 18.98
N ASN A 30 -13.19 -8.81 19.40
CA ASN A 30 -12.77 -8.52 20.78
C ASN A 30 -11.76 -9.59 21.29
N THR A 31 -10.79 -9.94 20.46
CA THR A 31 -9.83 -11.02 20.70
C THR A 31 -8.41 -10.47 20.47
N PRO A 32 -7.42 -10.79 21.31
CA PRO A 32 -6.03 -10.42 21.07
C PRO A 32 -5.57 -10.85 19.67
N VAL A 33 -4.90 -9.94 18.96
CA VAL A 33 -4.27 -10.21 17.66
C VAL A 33 -2.79 -9.87 17.78
N LEU A 34 -1.96 -10.78 17.31
CA LEU A 34 -0.50 -10.70 17.32
C LEU A 34 0.00 -10.61 15.88
N LEU A 35 1.15 -9.97 15.68
CA LEU A 35 1.78 -9.82 14.37
C LEU A 35 2.94 -10.81 14.22
N ASP A 36 2.91 -11.64 13.18
CA ASP A 36 4.05 -12.48 12.79
C ASP A 36 4.93 -11.73 11.79
N ILE A 37 6.12 -11.32 12.23
CA ILE A 37 7.10 -10.58 11.42
C ILE A 37 8.25 -11.46 10.92
N THR A 38 8.19 -12.78 11.09
CA THR A 38 9.28 -13.69 10.70
C THR A 38 9.58 -13.72 9.21
N SER A 39 8.69 -13.17 8.37
CA SER A 39 8.95 -13.03 6.93
C SER A 39 10.15 -12.13 6.62
N PHE A 40 10.50 -11.21 7.50
CA PHE A 40 11.61 -10.27 7.31
C PHE A 40 12.99 -10.90 7.59
N ASP A 41 13.06 -12.06 8.27
CA ASP A 41 14.31 -12.78 8.54
C ASP A 41 14.98 -13.33 7.25
N TRP A 42 14.18 -13.54 6.19
CA TRP A 42 14.62 -14.13 4.92
C TRP A 42 14.22 -13.29 3.69
N SER A 43 13.61 -12.13 3.89
CA SER A 43 13.18 -11.20 2.84
C SER A 43 14.21 -10.07 2.68
N ASN A 44 14.34 -9.54 1.46
CA ASN A 44 15.09 -8.30 1.22
C ASN A 44 14.32 -7.04 1.66
N ARG A 45 13.09 -7.18 2.14
CA ARG A 45 12.28 -6.07 2.66
C ARG A 45 12.50 -5.91 4.15
N LYS A 46 12.36 -4.66 4.64
CA LYS A 46 12.46 -4.33 6.05
C LYS A 46 11.09 -4.16 6.69
N MET A 47 10.99 -4.44 7.98
CA MET A 47 9.85 -4.07 8.80
C MET A 47 9.83 -2.54 8.95
N GLN A 48 8.73 -1.91 8.56
CA GLN A 48 8.58 -0.44 8.54
C GLN A 48 7.35 0.06 9.31
N LEU A 49 6.50 -0.84 9.83
CA LEU A 49 5.35 -0.42 10.65
C LEU A 49 5.76 0.29 11.95
N GLU A 50 7.00 0.10 12.40
CA GLU A 50 7.55 0.80 13.57
C GLU A 50 7.71 2.32 13.38
N LEU A 51 7.55 2.81 12.14
CA LEU A 51 7.38 4.24 11.85
C LEU A 51 6.10 4.82 12.46
N PHE A 52 5.14 3.98 12.81
CA PHE A 52 3.84 4.36 13.34
C PHE A 52 3.66 3.91 14.79
N PRO A 53 2.80 4.57 15.57
CA PRO A 53 2.45 4.16 16.93
C PRO A 53 1.52 2.91 16.89
N ILE A 54 2.02 1.80 16.36
CA ILE A 54 1.29 0.53 16.35
C ILE A 54 1.19 -0.03 17.77
N ASP A 55 0.05 -0.66 18.08
CA ASP A 55 -0.28 -1.18 19.41
C ASP A 55 -0.57 -2.69 19.45
N LEU A 56 -0.41 -3.38 18.32
CA LEU A 56 -0.52 -4.84 18.27
C LEU A 56 0.84 -5.47 18.57
N PRO A 57 0.91 -6.41 19.53
CA PRO A 57 2.17 -7.05 19.92
C PRO A 57 2.66 -8.03 18.86
N TYR A 58 3.95 -8.30 18.85
CA TYR A 58 4.56 -9.32 18.00
C TYR A 58 4.36 -10.72 18.59
N ALA A 59 4.10 -11.69 17.71
CA ALA A 59 3.94 -13.08 18.08
C ALA A 59 5.30 -13.75 18.32
N SER A 60 5.42 -14.49 19.42
CA SER A 60 6.56 -15.37 19.66
C SER A 60 6.53 -16.59 18.74
N ALA A 61 7.67 -17.24 18.52
CA ALA A 61 7.77 -18.47 17.74
C ALA A 61 6.80 -19.58 18.24
N LYS A 62 6.59 -19.66 19.56
CA LYS A 62 5.63 -20.60 20.17
C LYS A 62 4.19 -20.26 19.80
N GLU A 63 3.80 -18.98 19.82
CA GLU A 63 2.45 -18.54 19.44
C GLU A 63 2.20 -18.76 17.96
N ILE A 64 3.17 -18.48 17.09
CA ILE A 64 3.09 -18.77 15.66
C ILE A 64 2.89 -20.28 15.42
N ALA A 65 3.71 -21.13 16.05
CA ALA A 65 3.61 -22.59 15.94
C ALA A 65 2.24 -23.11 16.41
N ILE A 66 1.71 -22.54 17.48
CA ILE A 66 0.37 -22.87 17.99
C ILE A 66 -0.71 -22.43 17.00
N ALA A 67 -0.65 -21.19 16.50
CA ALA A 67 -1.64 -20.64 15.58
C ALA A 67 -1.66 -21.43 14.24
N LYS A 68 -0.50 -21.86 13.75
CA LYS A 68 -0.33 -22.71 12.55
C LYS A 68 -0.56 -24.21 12.82
N MET A 69 -0.92 -24.59 14.05
CA MET A 69 -1.01 -26.03 14.48
C MET A 69 0.27 -26.83 14.26
N GLN A 70 1.45 -26.19 14.19
CA GLN A 70 2.73 -26.86 13.95
C GLN A 70 3.18 -27.77 15.09
N HIS A 71 2.57 -27.65 16.26
CA HIS A 71 2.74 -28.56 17.40
C HIS A 71 2.11 -29.95 17.19
N LEU A 72 1.24 -30.09 16.17
CA LEU A 72 0.62 -31.35 15.79
C LEU A 72 1.48 -32.09 14.74
N PRO A 73 1.49 -33.43 14.73
CA PRO A 73 2.11 -34.21 13.67
C PRO A 73 1.57 -33.86 12.29
N LYS A 74 2.41 -33.92 11.26
CA LYS A 74 2.03 -33.52 9.88
C LYS A 74 0.79 -34.28 9.39
N LEU A 75 0.72 -35.61 9.60
CA LEU A 75 -0.44 -36.40 9.20
C LEU A 75 -1.75 -35.94 9.84
N VAL A 76 -1.71 -35.48 11.09
CA VAL A 76 -2.89 -34.95 11.79
C VAL A 76 -3.30 -33.62 11.18
N ARG A 77 -2.35 -32.73 10.87
CA ARG A 77 -2.63 -31.44 10.22
C ARG A 77 -3.24 -31.65 8.83
N ASP A 78 -2.67 -32.55 8.03
CA ASP A 78 -3.17 -32.87 6.69
C ASP A 78 -4.60 -33.42 6.75
N ALA A 79 -4.88 -34.32 7.69
CA ALA A 79 -6.23 -34.84 7.92
C ALA A 79 -7.22 -33.73 8.33
N LEU A 80 -6.83 -32.85 9.25
CA LEU A 80 -7.66 -31.70 9.64
C LEU A 80 -7.93 -30.77 8.46
N LYS A 81 -6.95 -30.52 7.61
CA LYS A 81 -7.09 -29.74 6.39
C LYS A 81 -8.09 -30.37 5.41
N CYS A 82 -7.96 -31.67 5.15
CA CYS A 82 -8.91 -32.43 4.31
C CYS A 82 -10.34 -32.39 4.84
N MET A 83 -10.52 -32.37 6.17
CA MET A 83 -11.84 -32.23 6.81
C MET A 83 -12.35 -30.78 6.88
N GLY A 84 -11.65 -29.80 6.31
CA GLY A 84 -11.98 -28.38 6.43
C GLY A 84 -11.86 -27.84 7.86
N LEU A 85 -11.05 -28.47 8.72
CA LEU A 85 -10.81 -28.11 10.10
C LEU A 85 -9.51 -27.33 10.29
N ASP A 86 -8.88 -26.89 9.20
CA ASP A 86 -7.68 -26.05 9.21
C ASP A 86 -7.93 -24.73 9.97
N ARG A 87 -6.88 -24.22 10.59
CA ARG A 87 -6.88 -22.95 11.32
C ARG A 87 -6.10 -21.85 10.62
N VAL A 88 -5.52 -22.17 9.47
CA VAL A 88 -4.76 -21.23 8.65
C VAL A 88 -5.65 -20.73 7.51
N SER A 89 -5.84 -19.42 7.43
CA SER A 89 -6.47 -18.78 6.28
C SER A 89 -5.38 -18.24 5.37
N GLN A 90 -5.45 -18.60 4.11
CA GLN A 90 -4.70 -17.93 3.04
C GLN A 90 -5.70 -17.10 2.25
N GLU A 91 -5.46 -15.80 2.17
CA GLU A 91 -6.28 -14.90 1.36
C GLU A 91 -6.22 -15.33 -0.11
N ILE A 92 -7.37 -15.31 -0.78
CA ILE A 92 -7.42 -15.27 -2.23
C ILE A 92 -7.03 -13.83 -2.61
N VAL A 93 -5.93 -13.68 -3.32
CA VAL A 93 -5.30 -12.38 -3.59
C VAL A 93 -6.33 -11.42 -4.21
N PHE A 94 -6.46 -10.23 -3.63
CA PHE A 94 -7.37 -9.13 -4.04
C PHE A 94 -8.88 -9.45 -3.98
N GLU A 95 -9.30 -10.50 -3.27
CA GLU A 95 -10.72 -10.76 -3.03
C GLU A 95 -11.13 -10.42 -1.59
N TYR A 96 -12.18 -9.63 -1.46
CA TYR A 96 -12.73 -9.32 -0.15
C TYR A 96 -13.56 -10.49 0.40
N GLU A 97 -13.14 -11.03 1.53
CA GLU A 97 -13.84 -12.11 2.22
C GLU A 97 -14.39 -11.64 3.58
N PRO A 98 -15.63 -11.16 3.64
CA PRO A 98 -16.22 -10.64 4.90
C PRO A 98 -16.28 -11.68 6.02
N LYS A 99 -16.23 -12.98 5.67
CA LYS A 99 -16.21 -14.08 6.65
C LYS A 99 -14.94 -14.07 7.52
N LEU A 100 -13.83 -13.48 7.05
CA LEU A 100 -12.59 -13.41 7.82
C LEU A 100 -12.72 -12.53 9.07
N LEU A 101 -13.60 -11.53 9.05
CA LEU A 101 -13.91 -10.67 10.20
C LEU A 101 -14.98 -11.26 11.13
N LYS A 102 -15.50 -12.45 10.87
CA LYS A 102 -16.50 -13.12 11.70
C LYS A 102 -15.86 -14.11 12.68
N PRO A 103 -16.51 -14.41 13.81
CA PRO A 103 -16.06 -15.46 14.71
C PRO A 103 -15.85 -16.78 13.96
N SER A 104 -14.65 -17.34 14.08
CA SER A 104 -14.27 -18.56 13.39
C SER A 104 -13.16 -19.31 14.14
N ARG A 105 -12.91 -20.55 13.75
CA ARG A 105 -11.78 -21.34 14.27
C ARG A 105 -10.42 -20.89 13.73
N LEU A 106 -10.38 -20.04 12.69
CA LEU A 106 -9.15 -19.55 12.10
C LEU A 106 -8.32 -18.81 13.16
N THR A 107 -7.03 -19.14 13.23
CA THR A 107 -6.08 -18.57 14.21
C THR A 107 -4.87 -17.93 13.56
N TYR A 108 -4.57 -18.26 12.30
CA TYR A 108 -3.47 -17.68 11.55
C TYR A 108 -3.96 -17.17 10.20
N PHE A 109 -3.58 -15.94 9.85
CA PHE A 109 -4.00 -15.25 8.63
C PHE A 109 -2.76 -14.87 7.82
N PHE A 110 -2.74 -15.32 6.56
CA PHE A 110 -1.69 -15.06 5.59
C PHE A 110 -2.30 -14.42 4.35
N GLY A 111 -1.80 -13.26 3.95
CA GLY A 111 -2.28 -12.51 2.79
C GLY A 111 -1.90 -11.04 2.83
N TYR A 112 -2.32 -10.29 1.83
CA TYR A 112 -2.09 -8.83 1.77
C TYR A 112 -3.28 -8.01 2.27
N PHE A 113 -4.50 -8.57 2.21
CA PHE A 113 -5.76 -7.94 2.68
C PHE A 113 -5.97 -6.55 2.09
N GLN A 114 -5.66 -6.40 0.79
CA GLN A 114 -5.65 -5.12 0.09
C GLN A 114 -7.06 -4.68 -0.33
N ASP A 115 -7.95 -4.52 0.63
CA ASP A 115 -9.31 -4.03 0.40
C ASP A 115 -9.74 -3.13 1.57
N PRO A 116 -10.13 -1.86 1.32
CA PRO A 116 -10.54 -0.94 2.37
C PRO A 116 -11.74 -1.46 3.19
N ARG A 117 -12.59 -2.30 2.62
CA ARG A 117 -13.75 -2.88 3.31
C ARG A 117 -13.38 -3.70 4.55
N TYR A 118 -12.14 -4.18 4.64
CA TYR A 118 -11.66 -4.86 5.85
C TYR A 118 -11.57 -3.93 7.06
N PHE A 119 -11.37 -2.62 6.86
CA PHE A 119 -11.17 -1.66 7.95
C PHE A 119 -12.00 -0.38 7.86
N ASP A 120 -12.96 -0.30 6.95
CA ASP A 120 -13.84 0.87 6.81
C ASP A 120 -14.52 1.25 8.12
N ALA A 121 -14.98 0.27 8.88
CA ALA A 121 -15.64 0.50 10.18
C ALA A 121 -14.74 1.16 11.23
N ILE A 122 -13.41 1.07 11.07
CA ILE A 122 -12.41 1.66 11.96
C ILE A 122 -11.51 2.67 11.24
N SER A 123 -11.94 3.18 10.09
CA SER A 123 -11.13 4.06 9.25
C SER A 123 -10.58 5.30 9.98
N PRO A 124 -11.30 5.96 10.92
CA PRO A 124 -10.74 7.07 11.69
C PRO A 124 -9.54 6.65 12.55
N LEU A 125 -9.63 5.48 13.21
CA LEU A 125 -8.53 4.91 13.99
C LEU A 125 -7.32 4.59 13.10
N ILE A 126 -7.54 3.98 11.94
CA ILE A 126 -6.47 3.64 10.99
C ILE A 126 -5.76 4.90 10.47
N LYS A 127 -6.53 5.95 10.12
CA LYS A 127 -5.96 7.24 9.69
C LYS A 127 -5.14 7.89 10.82
N GLN A 128 -5.61 7.82 12.05
CA GLN A 128 -4.86 8.32 13.21
C GLN A 128 -3.57 7.53 13.44
N THR A 129 -3.64 6.18 13.39
CA THR A 129 -2.47 5.31 13.57
C THR A 129 -1.42 5.56 12.50
N PHE A 130 -1.81 5.75 11.25
CA PHE A 130 -0.90 5.96 10.14
C PHE A 130 -0.55 7.43 9.86
N THR A 131 -0.68 8.28 10.88
CA THR A 131 -0.10 9.62 10.83
C THR A 131 1.41 9.49 10.85
N LEU A 132 2.05 9.75 9.72
CA LEU A 132 3.49 9.65 9.57
C LEU A 132 4.20 10.72 10.43
N PRO A 133 5.26 10.36 11.16
CA PRO A 133 6.11 11.34 11.83
C PRO A 133 6.86 12.18 10.78
N PRO A 134 7.28 13.41 11.12
CA PRO A 134 8.17 14.16 10.26
C PRO A 134 9.49 13.39 10.09
N PRO A 135 10.26 13.66 9.00
CA PRO A 135 11.57 13.08 8.83
C PRO A 135 12.46 13.32 10.06
N PRO A 136 13.27 12.32 10.48
CA PRO A 136 14.19 12.50 11.61
C PRO A 136 15.28 13.51 11.28
N GLU A 137 15.63 14.35 12.24
CA GLU A 137 16.68 15.40 12.13
C GLU A 137 18.11 14.83 12.16
N ASN A 138 18.35 13.75 11.39
CA ASN A 138 19.64 13.08 11.39
C ASN A 138 20.47 13.32 10.12
N ASN A 139 19.89 13.96 9.10
CA ASN A 139 20.57 14.33 7.86
C ASN A 139 20.09 15.69 7.35
N LYS A 140 20.78 16.75 7.77
CA LYS A 140 20.42 18.14 7.51
C LYS A 140 20.17 18.44 6.02
N LYS A 141 21.00 17.92 5.10
CA LYS A 141 20.85 18.17 3.67
C LYS A 141 19.56 17.57 3.11
N LYS A 142 19.21 16.36 3.54
CA LYS A 142 17.99 15.67 3.10
C LYS A 142 16.75 16.29 3.70
N GLU A 143 16.84 16.71 4.95
CA GLU A 143 15.78 17.45 5.64
C GLU A 143 15.51 18.78 4.94
N GLU A 144 16.53 19.54 4.58
CA GLU A 144 16.42 20.76 3.79
C GLU A 144 15.74 20.51 2.43
N GLU A 145 16.12 19.42 1.73
CA GLU A 145 15.48 19.02 0.48
C GLU A 145 14.01 18.66 0.67
N TYR A 146 13.68 17.88 1.69
CA TYR A 146 12.30 17.54 2.04
C TYR A 146 11.46 18.78 2.32
N HIS A 147 11.94 19.70 3.16
CA HIS A 147 11.24 20.94 3.50
C HIS A 147 11.07 21.86 2.27
N ARG A 148 12.06 21.92 1.39
CA ARG A 148 11.95 22.65 0.11
C ARG A 148 10.83 22.05 -0.76
N LYS A 149 10.80 20.71 -0.92
CA LYS A 149 9.76 20.02 -1.68
C LYS A 149 8.36 20.23 -1.06
N LEU A 150 8.27 20.08 0.26
CA LEU A 150 7.02 20.32 1.00
C LEU A 150 6.53 21.75 0.82
N SER A 151 7.41 22.75 0.88
CA SER A 151 7.05 24.15 0.69
C SER A 151 6.46 24.41 -0.71
N LEU A 152 6.97 23.75 -1.76
CA LEU A 152 6.39 23.84 -3.11
C LEU A 152 4.97 23.28 -3.15
N ILE A 153 4.72 22.13 -2.52
CA ILE A 153 3.39 21.51 -2.46
C ILE A 153 2.42 22.42 -1.71
N LEU A 154 2.83 22.97 -0.55
CA LEU A 154 1.98 23.79 0.29
C LEU A 154 1.70 25.16 -0.30
N ALA A 155 2.59 25.71 -1.14
CA ALA A 155 2.36 26.96 -1.88
C ALA A 155 1.35 26.79 -3.02
N ALA A 156 1.23 25.58 -3.57
CA ALA A 156 0.30 25.27 -4.65
C ALA A 156 -1.13 25.17 -4.13
N LYS A 157 -2.03 26.02 -4.62
CA LYS A 157 -3.45 26.02 -4.22
C LYS A 157 -4.15 24.70 -4.58
N ASN A 158 -3.82 24.12 -5.72
CA ASN A 158 -4.41 22.92 -6.28
C ASN A 158 -3.32 21.91 -6.61
N SER A 159 -2.59 21.45 -5.58
CA SER A 159 -1.53 20.47 -5.74
C SER A 159 -2.09 19.07 -6.06
N VAL A 160 -1.57 18.46 -7.12
CA VAL A 160 -1.94 17.11 -7.55
C VAL A 160 -0.68 16.26 -7.62
N PHE A 161 -0.59 15.22 -6.80
CA PHE A 161 0.48 14.27 -7.00
C PHE A 161 0.17 13.25 -8.10
N VAL A 162 1.19 12.87 -8.83
CA VAL A 162 1.16 11.77 -9.81
C VAL A 162 2.23 10.76 -9.44
N HIS A 163 1.84 9.56 -9.06
CA HIS A 163 2.77 8.49 -8.77
C HIS A 163 2.92 7.54 -9.98
N ILE A 164 4.14 7.31 -10.40
CA ILE A 164 4.48 6.38 -11.50
C ILE A 164 5.39 5.29 -10.93
N ARG A 165 4.85 4.07 -10.83
CA ARG A 165 5.59 2.92 -10.33
C ARG A 165 6.31 2.21 -11.47
N ARG A 166 7.64 2.17 -11.39
CA ARG A 166 8.49 1.48 -12.36
C ARG A 166 9.35 0.40 -11.69
N GLY A 167 10.45 0.71 -11.08
CA GLY A 167 11.30 -0.17 -10.30
C GLY A 167 11.19 -1.66 -10.62
N ASP A 168 10.82 -2.45 -9.63
CA ASP A 168 10.56 -3.89 -9.72
C ASP A 168 9.41 -4.23 -10.70
N TYR A 169 8.44 -3.32 -10.92
CA TYR A 169 7.31 -3.54 -11.81
C TYR A 169 7.70 -3.67 -13.28
N VAL A 170 8.76 -2.99 -13.72
CA VAL A 170 9.33 -3.16 -15.08
C VAL A 170 9.83 -4.60 -15.27
N GLY A 171 10.44 -5.17 -14.22
CA GLY A 171 10.94 -6.54 -14.23
C GLY A 171 9.84 -7.59 -14.43
N ILE A 172 8.71 -7.41 -13.77
CA ILE A 172 7.57 -8.34 -13.79
C ILE A 172 6.49 -7.98 -14.82
N GLY A 173 6.66 -6.88 -15.60
CA GLY A 173 5.73 -6.46 -16.64
C GLY A 173 4.39 -5.92 -16.12
N CYS A 174 4.38 -5.35 -14.93
CA CYS A 174 3.18 -4.80 -14.27
C CYS A 174 3.15 -3.27 -14.23
N GLN A 175 4.11 -2.58 -14.86
CA GLN A 175 4.07 -1.12 -14.99
C GLN A 175 2.90 -0.69 -15.87
N LEU A 176 2.24 0.39 -15.48
CA LEU A 176 1.17 0.99 -16.27
C LEU A 176 1.74 1.80 -17.44
N GLY A 177 1.05 1.74 -18.59
CA GLY A 177 1.34 2.60 -19.72
C GLY A 177 1.01 4.07 -19.42
N ILE A 178 1.78 4.99 -20.01
CA ILE A 178 1.65 6.44 -19.79
C ILE A 178 0.29 7.00 -20.24
N ASP A 179 -0.43 6.28 -21.09
CA ASP A 179 -1.78 6.63 -21.53
C ASP A 179 -2.78 6.70 -20.35
N TYR A 180 -2.57 5.87 -19.32
CA TYR A 180 -3.36 5.95 -18.08
C TYR A 180 -3.16 7.31 -17.39
N GLN A 181 -1.91 7.74 -17.18
CA GLN A 181 -1.62 9.02 -16.54
C GLN A 181 -2.17 10.19 -17.36
N LYS A 182 -2.04 10.16 -18.69
CA LYS A 182 -2.57 11.20 -19.58
C LYS A 182 -4.10 11.32 -19.46
N LYS A 183 -4.82 10.20 -19.53
CA LYS A 183 -6.29 10.18 -19.35
C LYS A 183 -6.71 10.66 -17.95
N ALA A 184 -5.97 10.25 -16.92
CA ALA A 184 -6.22 10.69 -15.54
C ALA A 184 -6.02 12.21 -15.40
N LEU A 185 -5.00 12.77 -16.02
CA LEU A 185 -4.73 14.21 -16.02
C LEU A 185 -5.79 14.99 -16.79
N GLU A 186 -6.25 14.50 -17.93
CA GLU A 186 -7.37 15.11 -18.66
C GLU A 186 -8.66 15.15 -17.82
N TYR A 187 -8.92 14.08 -17.05
CA TYR A 187 -10.06 14.06 -16.13
C TYR A 187 -9.88 15.07 -14.99
N MET A 188 -8.67 15.11 -14.40
CA MET A 188 -8.33 16.01 -13.30
C MET A 188 -8.42 17.49 -13.73
N ALA A 189 -7.85 17.85 -14.87
CA ALA A 189 -7.82 19.22 -15.39
C ALA A 189 -9.21 19.84 -15.60
N LYS A 190 -10.21 19.02 -15.93
CA LYS A 190 -11.62 19.46 -16.08
C LYS A 190 -12.28 19.81 -14.75
N ARG A 191 -11.70 19.42 -13.59
CA ARG A 191 -12.29 19.56 -12.26
C ARG A 191 -11.45 20.38 -11.30
N VAL A 192 -10.16 20.42 -11.53
CA VAL A 192 -9.17 21.10 -10.69
C VAL A 192 -8.49 22.18 -11.54
N PRO A 193 -9.04 23.40 -11.58
CA PRO A 193 -8.48 24.48 -12.38
C PRO A 193 -7.10 24.88 -11.85
N ASN A 194 -6.21 25.27 -12.75
CA ASN A 194 -4.84 25.72 -12.40
C ASN A 194 -4.11 24.69 -11.49
N MET A 195 -4.26 23.41 -11.78
CA MET A 195 -3.56 22.36 -11.04
C MET A 195 -2.05 22.45 -11.22
N GLU A 196 -1.32 22.23 -10.15
CA GLU A 196 0.14 22.09 -10.15
C GLU A 196 0.51 20.64 -9.91
N LEU A 197 1.31 20.06 -10.83
CA LEU A 197 1.63 18.65 -10.81
C LEU A 197 2.96 18.37 -10.13
N PHE A 198 2.94 17.40 -9.22
CA PHE A 198 4.09 16.90 -8.47
C PHE A 198 4.26 15.41 -8.81
N VAL A 199 5.29 15.09 -9.60
CA VAL A 199 5.52 13.72 -10.09
C VAL A 199 6.49 12.98 -9.20
N PHE A 200 6.11 11.79 -8.76
CA PHE A 200 6.91 10.87 -7.96
C PHE A 200 7.17 9.59 -8.77
N CYS A 201 8.45 9.34 -9.07
CA CYS A 201 8.88 8.18 -9.83
C CYS A 201 10.32 7.82 -9.44
N GLU A 202 10.60 6.56 -9.16
CA GLU A 202 11.95 6.10 -8.81
C GLU A 202 12.93 5.99 -10.01
N ASP A 203 12.44 6.09 -11.26
CA ASP A 203 13.22 6.01 -12.48
C ASP A 203 13.52 7.40 -13.04
N LEU A 204 14.68 7.95 -12.66
CA LEU A 204 15.10 9.28 -13.08
C LEU A 204 15.22 9.42 -14.61
N LYS A 205 15.76 8.41 -15.31
CA LYS A 205 15.94 8.50 -16.77
C LYS A 205 14.59 8.56 -17.46
N PHE A 206 13.63 7.82 -16.95
CA PHE A 206 12.26 7.86 -17.44
C PHE A 206 11.62 9.23 -17.17
N THR A 207 11.75 9.76 -15.95
CA THR A 207 11.17 11.05 -15.57
C THR A 207 11.72 12.21 -16.41
N GLN A 208 13.01 12.19 -16.75
CA GLN A 208 13.64 13.19 -17.62
C GLN A 208 13.09 13.22 -19.05
N SER A 209 12.60 12.08 -19.55
CA SER A 209 11.98 11.95 -20.88
C SER A 209 10.46 11.94 -20.86
N LEU A 210 9.86 12.14 -19.68
CA LEU A 210 8.42 12.00 -19.48
C LEU A 210 7.67 13.19 -20.06
N ASP A 211 6.74 12.91 -20.96
CA ASP A 211 5.77 13.88 -21.48
C ASP A 211 4.35 13.48 -21.01
N LEU A 212 3.79 14.27 -20.11
CA LEU A 212 2.43 14.12 -19.60
C LEU A 212 1.42 15.02 -20.33
N GLY A 213 1.88 15.89 -21.23
CA GLY A 213 1.06 16.95 -21.84
C GLY A 213 0.77 18.15 -20.90
N TYR A 214 1.35 18.14 -19.71
CA TYR A 214 1.25 19.19 -18.69
C TYR A 214 2.62 19.43 -18.05
N PRO A 215 2.97 20.67 -17.69
CA PRO A 215 4.17 20.95 -16.92
C PRO A 215 4.07 20.30 -15.54
N PHE A 216 5.18 19.82 -15.02
CA PHE A 216 5.23 19.21 -13.70
C PHE A 216 6.54 19.50 -12.97
N ILE A 217 6.53 19.33 -11.66
CA ILE A 217 7.69 19.40 -10.79
C ILE A 217 8.09 17.96 -10.45
N ASP A 218 9.34 17.57 -10.77
CA ASP A 218 9.91 16.29 -10.39
C ASP A 218 10.21 16.27 -8.89
N MET A 219 9.54 15.36 -8.19
CA MET A 219 9.65 15.15 -6.74
C MET A 219 10.41 13.87 -6.39
N THR A 220 10.95 13.18 -7.39
CA THR A 220 11.64 11.91 -7.20
C THR A 220 12.73 12.04 -6.14
N THR A 221 12.62 11.24 -5.07
CA THR A 221 13.72 11.03 -4.14
C THR A 221 14.60 9.90 -4.67
N ARG A 222 15.90 10.12 -4.66
CA ARG A 222 16.91 9.20 -5.24
C ARG A 222 17.53 8.30 -4.19
N ASP A 223 16.92 8.24 -3.02
CA ASP A 223 17.51 7.64 -1.85
C ASP A 223 16.94 6.26 -1.52
N LYS A 224 17.62 5.61 -0.60
CA LYS A 224 17.41 4.21 -0.21
C LYS A 224 16.01 3.96 0.34
N GLU A 225 15.56 2.71 0.30
CA GLU A 225 14.27 2.20 0.78
C GLU A 225 13.88 2.70 2.19
N GLU A 226 14.85 3.02 3.04
CA GLU A 226 14.64 3.52 4.41
C GLU A 226 13.98 4.91 4.47
N GLU A 227 14.15 5.71 3.43
CA GLU A 227 13.63 7.08 3.34
C GLU A 227 12.42 7.20 2.40
N ALA A 228 12.02 6.08 1.79
CA ALA A 228 10.89 6.06 0.86
C ALA A 228 9.59 6.60 1.49
N TYR A 229 9.40 6.53 2.81
CA TYR A 229 8.21 7.08 3.46
C TYR A 229 8.12 8.61 3.36
N TRP A 230 9.21 9.33 3.07
CA TRP A 230 9.18 10.79 2.86
C TRP A 230 8.40 11.16 1.61
N ASP A 231 8.51 10.38 0.55
CA ASP A 231 7.69 10.58 -0.65
C ASP A 231 6.20 10.36 -0.33
N MET A 232 5.89 9.40 0.55
CA MET A 232 4.51 9.20 1.03
C MET A 232 4.01 10.43 1.80
N LEU A 233 4.85 11.04 2.67
CA LEU A 233 4.56 12.29 3.37
C LEU A 233 4.30 13.46 2.40
N LEU A 234 5.12 13.58 1.37
CA LEU A 234 4.96 14.63 0.35
C LEU A 234 3.69 14.41 -0.47
N MET A 235 3.42 13.19 -0.94
CA MET A 235 2.20 12.86 -1.67
C MET A 235 0.93 13.13 -0.85
N GLN A 236 0.89 12.73 0.43
CA GLN A 236 -0.28 12.97 1.29
C GLN A 236 -0.49 14.45 1.63
N SER A 237 0.54 15.29 1.44
CA SER A 237 0.44 16.73 1.64
C SER A 237 -0.18 17.47 0.44
N CYS A 238 -0.36 16.79 -0.70
CA CYS A 238 -1.07 17.31 -1.85
C CYS A 238 -2.59 17.37 -1.59
N GLN A 239 -3.30 18.17 -2.42
CA GLN A 239 -4.76 18.28 -2.33
C GLN A 239 -5.48 17.13 -3.04
N HIS A 240 -4.93 16.64 -4.15
CA HIS A 240 -5.49 15.59 -5.00
C HIS A 240 -4.40 14.58 -5.39
N GLY A 241 -4.78 13.45 -5.99
CA GLY A 241 -3.80 12.45 -6.38
C GLY A 241 -4.19 11.55 -7.54
N ILE A 242 -3.19 11.20 -8.33
CA ILE A 242 -3.26 10.15 -9.36
C ILE A 242 -2.30 9.05 -8.94
N ILE A 243 -2.84 7.91 -8.55
CA ILE A 243 -2.04 6.79 -8.02
C ILE A 243 -1.64 5.81 -9.12
N ALA A 244 -0.53 5.12 -8.92
CA ALA A 244 -0.19 3.90 -9.66
C ALA A 244 -0.94 2.68 -9.07
N ASN A 245 -0.78 1.52 -9.68
CA ASN A 245 -1.18 0.22 -9.14
C ASN A 245 -0.24 -0.22 -7.99
N SER A 246 -0.06 0.63 -7.01
CA SER A 246 0.87 0.46 -5.89
C SER A 246 0.20 0.79 -4.56
N THR A 247 0.26 -0.14 -3.62
CA THR A 247 -0.25 0.06 -2.24
C THR A 247 0.40 1.26 -1.55
N TYR A 248 1.59 1.62 -1.95
CA TYR A 248 2.33 2.76 -1.44
C TYR A 248 1.62 4.10 -1.75
N SER A 249 1.31 4.36 -3.03
CA SER A 249 0.56 5.57 -3.41
C SER A 249 -0.92 5.48 -3.06
N TRP A 250 -1.46 4.27 -2.90
CA TRP A 250 -2.81 4.07 -2.38
C TRP A 250 -2.93 4.65 -0.97
N TRP A 251 -2.00 4.29 -0.07
CA TRP A 251 -1.98 4.82 1.29
C TRP A 251 -1.71 6.33 1.34
N ALA A 252 -0.79 6.83 0.51
CA ALA A 252 -0.58 8.27 0.41
C ALA A 252 -1.89 9.01 0.08
N ALA A 253 -2.64 8.55 -0.92
CA ALA A 253 -3.93 9.12 -1.31
C ALA A 253 -5.02 8.97 -0.23
N TYR A 254 -5.06 7.81 0.43
CA TYR A 254 -6.03 7.54 1.50
C TYR A 254 -5.85 8.50 2.68
N LEU A 255 -4.61 8.85 2.99
CA LEU A 255 -4.22 9.72 4.10
C LEU A 255 -4.28 11.22 3.79
N ILE A 256 -4.50 11.66 2.55
CA ILE A 256 -4.73 13.08 2.23
C ILE A 256 -5.89 13.61 3.07
N LYS A 257 -5.66 14.74 3.75
CA LYS A 257 -6.62 15.34 4.69
C LYS A 257 -7.72 16.16 4.02
N ASN A 258 -7.53 16.61 2.78
CA ASN A 258 -8.54 17.38 2.04
C ASN A 258 -9.83 16.56 1.90
N PRO A 259 -10.99 17.02 2.44
CA PRO A 259 -12.27 16.30 2.32
C PRO A 259 -12.82 16.32 0.89
N GLU A 260 -12.43 17.30 0.08
CA GLU A 260 -12.84 17.46 -1.32
C GLU A 260 -11.80 16.85 -2.30
N LYS A 261 -10.89 16.02 -1.80
CA LYS A 261 -9.88 15.40 -2.64
C LYS A 261 -10.48 14.59 -3.77
N ILE A 262 -9.92 14.75 -4.96
CA ILE A 262 -10.16 13.87 -6.10
C ILE A 262 -9.00 12.91 -6.18
N ILE A 263 -9.27 11.61 -6.04
CA ILE A 263 -8.28 10.56 -6.21
C ILE A 263 -8.63 9.75 -7.44
N ILE A 264 -7.65 9.55 -8.30
CA ILE A 264 -7.79 8.74 -9.51
C ILE A 264 -6.86 7.55 -9.39
N GLY A 265 -7.41 6.35 -9.60
CA GLY A 265 -6.66 5.11 -9.64
C GLY A 265 -6.89 4.32 -10.93
N PRO A 266 -5.98 3.39 -11.26
CA PRO A 266 -6.12 2.52 -12.42
C PRO A 266 -7.26 1.52 -12.19
N LYS A 267 -8.06 1.28 -13.22
CA LYS A 267 -9.14 0.28 -13.17
C LYS A 267 -8.56 -1.13 -12.97
N HIS A 268 -7.48 -1.44 -13.67
CA HIS A 268 -6.79 -2.72 -13.53
C HIS A 268 -5.60 -2.58 -12.60
N TRP A 269 -5.66 -3.29 -11.45
CA TRP A 269 -4.62 -3.26 -10.44
C TRP A 269 -3.45 -4.18 -10.83
N LEU A 270 -3.30 -5.31 -10.20
CA LEU A 270 -2.31 -6.34 -10.54
C LEU A 270 -3.05 -7.58 -11.03
N PHE A 271 -2.53 -8.26 -12.02
CA PHE A 271 -3.10 -9.50 -12.57
C PHE A 271 -4.59 -9.39 -12.97
N GLY A 272 -5.05 -8.19 -13.37
CA GLY A 272 -6.42 -7.95 -13.82
C GLY A 272 -7.46 -7.72 -12.71
N HIS A 273 -7.05 -7.63 -11.45
CA HIS A 273 -7.96 -7.34 -10.34
C HIS A 273 -8.37 -5.86 -10.31
N GLU A 274 -9.64 -5.57 -9.92
CA GLU A 274 -10.22 -4.22 -10.03
C GLU A 274 -10.69 -3.60 -8.70
N ASN A 275 -10.62 -4.32 -7.57
CA ASN A 275 -11.43 -4.00 -6.40
C ASN A 275 -10.70 -3.34 -5.22
N ILE A 276 -9.44 -2.93 -5.39
CA ILE A 276 -8.66 -2.35 -4.29
C ILE A 276 -8.97 -0.85 -4.02
N LEU A 277 -9.58 -0.14 -4.97
CA LEU A 277 -9.84 1.29 -4.83
C LEU A 277 -11.03 1.55 -3.90
N CYS A 278 -10.95 2.64 -3.12
CA CYS A 278 -12.09 3.14 -2.36
C CYS A 278 -13.27 3.45 -3.30
N LYS A 279 -14.49 3.29 -2.79
CA LYS A 279 -15.71 3.46 -3.58
C LYS A 279 -15.85 4.85 -4.22
N GLU A 280 -15.39 5.87 -3.51
CA GLU A 280 -15.44 7.28 -3.93
C GLU A 280 -14.33 7.68 -4.91
N TRP A 281 -13.33 6.82 -5.14
CA TRP A 281 -12.22 7.13 -6.04
C TRP A 281 -12.60 6.90 -7.51
N VAL A 282 -12.07 7.72 -8.37
CA VAL A 282 -12.29 7.65 -9.81
C VAL A 282 -11.44 6.54 -10.41
N LYS A 283 -12.06 5.64 -11.17
CA LYS A 283 -11.39 4.57 -11.89
C LYS A 283 -11.19 4.97 -13.35
N ILE A 284 -9.95 4.95 -13.83
CA ILE A 284 -9.60 5.21 -15.23
C ILE A 284 -9.08 3.92 -15.87
N GLU A 285 -9.51 3.67 -17.10
CA GLU A 285 -9.04 2.52 -17.88
C GLU A 285 -7.51 2.52 -18.01
N SER A 286 -6.90 1.39 -17.74
CA SER A 286 -5.46 1.25 -17.67
C SER A 286 -5.00 -0.06 -18.31
N HIS A 287 -3.83 -0.05 -18.92
CA HIS A 287 -3.19 -1.23 -19.50
C HIS A 287 -1.75 -1.31 -19.01
N PHE A 288 -1.24 -2.52 -18.88
CA PHE A 288 0.17 -2.74 -18.62
C PHE A 288 0.98 -2.53 -19.89
N GLU A 289 2.17 -1.94 -19.77
CA GLU A 289 3.11 -1.87 -20.90
C GLU A 289 3.54 -3.29 -21.27
N VAL A 290 3.15 -3.73 -22.46
CA VAL A 290 3.63 -5.00 -23.01
C VAL A 290 5.10 -4.81 -23.40
N LYS A 291 6.03 -5.55 -22.76
CA LYS A 291 7.38 -5.66 -23.29
C LYS A 291 7.28 -6.17 -24.72
N SER A 292 7.63 -5.35 -25.72
CA SER A 292 7.87 -5.84 -27.07
C SER A 292 9.00 -6.90 -26.95
N LYS A 293 8.64 -8.17 -27.01
CA LYS A 293 9.63 -9.22 -27.21
C LYS A 293 10.28 -8.92 -28.57
N LYS A 294 11.48 -8.32 -28.57
CA LYS A 294 12.36 -8.44 -29.71
C LYS A 294 12.72 -9.91 -29.80
N TYR A 295 11.97 -10.65 -30.58
CA TYR A 295 12.43 -11.91 -31.13
C TYR A 295 13.56 -11.54 -32.08
N ASN A 296 14.82 -11.67 -31.63
CA ASN A 296 15.90 -11.80 -32.55
C ASN A 296 15.74 -13.19 -33.19
N ALA A 297 15.40 -13.18 -34.49
CA ALA A 297 15.50 -14.32 -35.39
C ALA A 297 16.97 -14.70 -35.62
#